data_831c4582ee10eeede393cf61c8cae4d3
#
_entry.id   831c4582ee10eeede393cf61c8cae4d3
#
_cell.length_a   1.000
_cell.length_b   1.000
_cell.length_c   1.000
_cell.angle_alpha   90.00
_cell.angle_beta   90.00
_cell.angle_gamma   90.00
#
_symmetry.space_group_name_H-M   'P 1'
#
loop_
_entity.id
_entity.type
_entity.pdbx_description
1 polymer ?
#
loop_
_entity_poly.entity_id
_entity_poly.type
_entity_poly.pdbx_seq_one_letter_code
_entity_poly.pdbx_strand_id
1 'polypeptide(L)'
;YTIAEGDVVAIALDVDAGKVWYRLGDGLGGSQTPGSWLNGVTNNTYNSTTLSESGHDATLTTGEVYVPAFAAESCGWIANFGQDSSFAGNETAQGNKDENGQGDFYYAVPRGFKAICSRNLPPNVPSIRPQKHFDTITYTGTDSSAARTITGLEFTPDFIWQKRRNGTNWNTWHDTIRGVGKTLYSNGSGNSGASGQTTNNQYGYISAFGTNGFTWSPGSTNNSDGNETDGTFASWCWKAGGAAVSNSDGSVTSSVSANQEAGFSIVKWTTQSGAYTVGHGLGRTPELIASVHLSNTGTGWPTFTTVVDGTMDYAYISANSTFTDAVQYGIDVPNSTTFQGHSAFHASSGDCIAYCWASIPGYSKIGMYKGNGSTDGIYVHLGFKPALVIIKNTTTQKHWSLFDNKRSGFNVENYALFPSANSVEDTDDYIDFLSDGFKVRSTALFINKDGDSIIYMAFAETPDTTPFDTFPNAR
;
A
#
# COMPACT_ATOMS: atom_id res chain seq x y z
N TYR A 1 5.12 1.31 -43.62
CA TYR A 1 4.44 2.56 -43.95
C TYR A 1 5.43 3.69 -43.92
N THR A 2 5.34 4.62 -44.85
CA THR A 2 6.15 5.83 -44.87
C THR A 2 5.28 6.95 -44.28
N ILE A 3 5.74 7.58 -43.21
CA ILE A 3 5.09 8.76 -42.61
C ILE A 3 5.65 9.99 -43.31
N ALA A 4 4.79 10.87 -43.79
CA ALA A 4 5.16 12.11 -44.46
C ALA A 4 4.99 13.32 -43.52
N GLU A 5 5.51 14.49 -43.91
CA GLU A 5 5.30 15.74 -43.22
C GLU A 5 3.79 16.09 -43.22
N GLY A 6 3.25 16.42 -42.03
CA GLY A 6 1.84 16.70 -41.83
C GLY A 6 0.97 15.50 -41.48
N ASP A 7 1.53 14.28 -41.48
CA ASP A 7 0.76 13.11 -41.07
C ASP A 7 0.53 13.09 -39.55
N VAL A 8 -0.72 12.81 -39.15
CA VAL A 8 -1.10 12.65 -37.75
C VAL A 8 -1.28 11.18 -37.42
N VAL A 9 -0.49 10.71 -36.47
CA VAL A 9 -0.57 9.33 -35.92
C VAL A 9 -1.24 9.40 -34.55
N ALA A 10 -2.29 8.61 -34.34
CA ALA A 10 -2.88 8.44 -33.02
C ALA A 10 -2.53 7.07 -32.42
N ILE A 11 -2.36 7.05 -31.10
CA ILE A 11 -2.04 5.84 -30.33
C ILE A 11 -3.06 5.72 -29.21
N ALA A 12 -3.68 4.56 -29.09
CA ALA A 12 -4.51 4.18 -27.95
C ALA A 12 -3.79 3.08 -27.18
N LEU A 13 -3.70 3.24 -25.85
CA LEU A 13 -2.90 2.39 -24.97
C LEU A 13 -3.77 1.89 -23.83
N ASP A 14 -3.84 0.55 -23.66
CA ASP A 14 -4.40 -0.11 -22.50
C ASP A 14 -3.28 -0.90 -21.81
N VAL A 15 -2.76 -0.34 -20.71
CA VAL A 15 -1.63 -0.93 -19.97
C VAL A 15 -2.09 -2.15 -19.16
N ASP A 16 -3.31 -2.14 -18.65
CA ASP A 16 -3.87 -3.23 -17.84
C ASP A 16 -4.12 -4.48 -18.69
N ALA A 17 -4.62 -4.29 -19.91
CA ALA A 17 -4.78 -5.37 -20.87
C ALA A 17 -3.51 -5.67 -21.67
N GLY A 18 -2.46 -4.86 -21.56
CA GLY A 18 -1.21 -5.00 -22.30
C GLY A 18 -1.35 -4.79 -23.80
N LYS A 19 -2.19 -3.85 -24.25
CA LYS A 19 -2.55 -3.69 -25.67
C LYS A 19 -2.31 -2.27 -26.16
N VAL A 20 -1.88 -2.17 -27.41
CA VAL A 20 -1.66 -0.90 -28.13
C VAL A 20 -2.34 -0.95 -29.49
N TRP A 21 -3.03 0.13 -29.85
CA TRP A 21 -3.64 0.32 -31.17
C TRP A 21 -3.10 1.59 -31.80
N TYR A 22 -2.91 1.55 -33.11
CA TYR A 22 -2.48 2.69 -33.89
C TYR A 22 -3.59 3.15 -34.84
N ARG A 23 -3.60 4.43 -35.09
CA ARG A 23 -4.37 5.03 -36.18
C ARG A 23 -3.43 5.94 -36.97
N LEU A 24 -3.38 5.72 -38.27
CA LEU A 24 -2.58 6.51 -39.18
C LEU A 24 -3.48 7.50 -39.93
N GLY A 25 -2.96 8.70 -40.17
CA GLY A 25 -3.71 9.77 -40.81
C GLY A 25 -3.83 9.65 -42.34
N ASP A 26 -4.55 10.57 -42.94
CA ASP A 26 -5.03 10.54 -44.32
C ASP A 26 -3.94 10.77 -45.39
N GLY A 27 -2.71 11.12 -45.01
CA GLY A 27 -1.57 11.40 -45.91
C GLY A 27 -0.82 10.22 -46.44
N LEU A 28 -1.06 9.03 -45.90
CA LEU A 28 -0.30 7.82 -46.23
C LEU A 28 -0.75 7.15 -47.52
N GLY A 29 -0.62 7.82 -48.64
CA GLY A 29 -0.52 7.28 -50.01
C GLY A 29 -1.35 6.08 -50.42
N GLY A 30 -2.53 5.87 -49.86
CA GLY A 30 -3.39 4.76 -50.18
C GLY A 30 -4.79 4.99 -49.61
N SER A 31 -5.82 4.68 -50.38
CA SER A 31 -7.26 4.77 -50.09
C SER A 31 -7.68 4.37 -48.68
N GLN A 32 -7.38 5.22 -47.70
CA GLN A 32 -7.71 4.99 -46.31
C GLN A 32 -8.95 5.80 -45.95
N THR A 33 -9.97 5.18 -45.40
CA THR A 33 -11.13 5.89 -44.92
C THR A 33 -10.75 6.73 -43.72
N PRO A 34 -10.87 8.06 -43.75
CA PRO A 34 -10.58 8.91 -42.60
C PRO A 34 -11.37 8.41 -41.38
N GLY A 35 -10.72 8.16 -40.29
CA GLY A 35 -11.41 7.88 -39.07
C GLY A 35 -11.28 6.50 -38.44
N SER A 36 -10.52 5.59 -39.00
CA SER A 36 -10.49 4.18 -38.54
C SER A 36 -9.18 3.83 -37.83
N TRP A 37 -9.26 2.98 -36.82
CA TRP A 37 -8.13 2.40 -36.09
C TRP A 37 -7.65 1.11 -36.75
N LEU A 38 -6.33 0.86 -36.70
CA LEU A 38 -5.73 -0.36 -37.20
C LEU A 38 -6.16 -1.53 -36.37
N ASN A 39 -6.79 -2.28 -36.13
CA ASN A 39 -7.14 -3.40 -35.27
C ASN A 39 -6.37 -4.67 -35.62
N GLY A 40 -5.04 -4.61 -35.62
CA GLY A 40 -4.15 -5.75 -35.91
C GLY A 40 -4.26 -6.26 -37.35
N VAL A 41 -4.67 -5.44 -38.32
CA VAL A 41 -4.93 -5.90 -39.68
C VAL A 41 -3.75 -5.64 -40.59
N THR A 42 -3.26 -6.71 -41.21
CA THR A 42 -2.25 -6.65 -42.26
C THR A 42 -2.80 -6.08 -43.58
N ASN A 43 -4.10 -5.87 -43.72
CA ASN A 43 -4.79 -5.55 -44.97
C ASN A 43 -5.71 -4.33 -44.90
N ASN A 44 -5.25 -3.18 -44.36
CA ASN A 44 -5.92 -1.88 -44.52
C ASN A 44 -7.46 -1.83 -44.25
N THR A 45 -8.00 -2.72 -43.46
CA THR A 45 -9.41 -2.69 -43.10
C THR A 45 -9.52 -2.06 -41.70
N TYR A 46 -10.11 -0.89 -41.60
CA TYR A 46 -10.20 -0.08 -40.39
C TYR A 46 -11.60 -0.22 -39.77
N ASN A 47 -11.66 -0.27 -38.47
CA ASN A 47 -12.93 -0.20 -37.73
C ASN A 47 -13.05 1.15 -37.02
N SER A 48 -14.04 1.95 -37.38
CA SER A 48 -14.06 3.41 -37.16
C SER A 48 -14.42 3.87 -35.75
N THR A 49 -14.91 3.03 -34.88
CA THR A 49 -15.49 3.49 -33.61
C THR A 49 -15.20 2.59 -32.42
N THR A 50 -14.73 1.37 -32.62
CA THR A 50 -14.54 0.40 -31.54
C THR A 50 -13.17 -0.28 -31.72
N LEU A 51 -12.35 -0.28 -30.68
CA LEU A 51 -11.12 -1.05 -30.69
C LEU A 51 -11.46 -2.53 -30.42
N SER A 52 -10.93 -3.43 -31.24
CA SER A 52 -11.14 -4.85 -31.07
C SER A 52 -10.15 -5.41 -30.05
N GLU A 53 -10.63 -6.14 -29.07
CA GLU A 53 -9.80 -6.84 -28.09
C GLU A 53 -8.84 -7.84 -28.71
N SER A 54 -9.24 -8.47 -29.81
CA SER A 54 -8.42 -9.44 -30.57
C SER A 54 -7.55 -8.81 -31.65
N GLY A 55 -7.77 -7.54 -31.98
CA GLY A 55 -7.14 -6.83 -33.10
C GLY A 55 -6.21 -5.69 -32.65
N HIS A 56 -5.48 -5.85 -31.57
CA HIS A 56 -4.44 -4.88 -31.18
C HIS A 56 -3.20 -4.99 -32.08
N ASP A 57 -2.49 -3.87 -32.25
CA ASP A 57 -1.35 -3.78 -33.15
C ASP A 57 -0.03 -4.18 -32.49
N ALA A 58 0.08 -4.01 -31.17
CA ALA A 58 1.23 -4.44 -30.37
C ALA A 58 0.81 -4.88 -28.98
N THR A 59 1.61 -5.76 -28.38
CA THR A 59 1.42 -6.27 -27.01
C THR A 59 2.46 -5.67 -26.10
N LEU A 60 2.02 -5.27 -24.88
CA LEU A 60 2.87 -4.80 -23.80
C LEU A 60 2.94 -5.86 -22.70
N THR A 61 4.01 -5.86 -21.94
CA THR A 61 4.10 -6.66 -20.71
C THR A 61 3.26 -5.98 -19.62
N THR A 62 2.27 -6.65 -19.09
CA THR A 62 1.44 -6.11 -17.99
C THR A 62 2.26 -5.96 -16.72
N GLY A 63 1.96 -4.92 -15.92
CA GLY A 63 2.68 -4.63 -14.68
C GLY A 63 3.94 -3.78 -14.84
N GLU A 64 4.37 -3.47 -16.06
CA GLU A 64 5.52 -2.61 -16.33
C GLU A 64 5.10 -1.14 -16.45
N VAL A 65 6.07 -0.24 -16.26
CA VAL A 65 5.89 1.21 -16.45
C VAL A 65 6.31 1.59 -17.86
N TYR A 66 5.42 2.21 -18.61
CA TYR A 66 5.68 2.66 -19.98
C TYR A 66 5.72 4.18 -20.05
N VAL A 67 6.66 4.70 -20.84
CA VAL A 67 6.74 6.12 -21.16
C VAL A 67 6.68 6.30 -22.67
N PRO A 68 5.95 7.31 -23.18
CA PRO A 68 5.97 7.63 -24.59
C PRO A 68 7.40 8.03 -25.01
N ALA A 69 7.91 7.41 -26.07
CA ALA A 69 9.18 7.77 -26.66
C ALA A 69 9.02 7.98 -28.18
N PHE A 70 9.53 9.09 -28.69
CA PHE A 70 9.48 9.43 -30.11
C PHE A 70 10.90 9.60 -30.61
N ALA A 71 11.23 8.96 -31.72
CA ALA A 71 12.50 9.10 -32.40
C ALA A 71 12.26 9.52 -33.85
N ALA A 72 13.07 10.42 -34.35
CA ALA A 72 13.01 10.89 -35.74
C ALA A 72 14.42 11.11 -36.27
N GLU A 73 14.65 10.69 -37.52
CA GLU A 73 15.92 10.86 -38.21
C GLU A 73 15.84 12.06 -39.14
N SER A 74 15.74 13.16 -39.03
CA SER A 74 15.64 14.31 -39.96
C SER A 74 14.25 14.96 -40.00
N CYS A 75 13.40 14.73 -38.99
CA CYS A 75 12.12 15.37 -38.87
C CYS A 75 11.82 15.68 -37.37
N GLY A 76 10.81 16.53 -37.12
CA GLY A 76 10.31 16.84 -35.79
C GLY A 76 8.99 16.13 -35.53
N TRP A 77 8.70 15.87 -34.25
CA TRP A 77 7.39 15.42 -33.78
C TRP A 77 6.76 16.46 -32.87
N ILE A 78 5.46 16.63 -33.01
CA ILE A 78 4.64 17.37 -32.05
C ILE A 78 3.71 16.35 -31.42
N ALA A 79 3.80 16.17 -30.09
CA ALA A 79 2.95 15.24 -29.37
C ALA A 79 1.73 15.97 -28.79
N ASN A 80 0.53 15.40 -28.98
CA ASN A 80 -0.71 15.83 -28.37
C ASN A 80 -1.25 14.72 -27.46
N PHE A 81 -1.25 14.95 -26.14
CA PHE A 81 -1.87 14.07 -25.14
C PHE A 81 -3.27 14.57 -24.74
N GLY A 82 -3.90 15.38 -25.57
CA GLY A 82 -5.19 16.01 -25.33
C GLY A 82 -5.10 17.49 -24.97
N GLN A 83 -3.97 18.16 -25.22
CA GLN A 83 -3.81 19.58 -24.93
C GLN A 83 -4.15 20.51 -26.10
N ASP A 84 -3.91 20.11 -27.35
CA ASP A 84 -4.07 20.94 -28.52
C ASP A 84 -4.17 20.13 -29.82
N SER A 85 -5.36 20.07 -30.42
CA SER A 85 -5.60 19.33 -31.65
C SER A 85 -5.10 20.07 -32.89
N SER A 86 -4.64 21.32 -32.77
CA SER A 86 -4.01 22.07 -33.85
C SER A 86 -2.49 21.81 -33.98
N PHE A 87 -1.88 21.10 -33.02
CA PHE A 87 -0.43 20.89 -32.95
C PHE A 87 0.34 22.22 -33.10
N ALA A 88 -0.01 23.18 -32.23
CA ALA A 88 0.52 24.55 -32.24
C ALA A 88 0.25 25.32 -33.54
N GLY A 89 -0.89 25.06 -34.18
CA GLY A 89 -1.35 25.74 -35.40
C GLY A 89 -0.84 25.11 -36.68
N ASN A 90 -0.19 23.94 -36.64
CA ASN A 90 0.26 23.22 -37.85
C ASN A 90 -0.90 22.51 -38.55
N GLU A 91 -1.97 22.20 -37.81
CA GLU A 91 -3.17 21.53 -38.31
C GLU A 91 -4.43 22.29 -37.97
N THR A 92 -5.53 22.01 -38.66
CA THR A 92 -6.83 22.56 -38.30
C THR A 92 -7.37 21.83 -37.07
N ALA A 93 -7.58 22.57 -35.97
CA ALA A 93 -8.09 22.01 -34.72
C ALA A 93 -9.42 21.27 -34.91
N GLN A 94 -9.52 20.06 -34.41
CA GLN A 94 -10.72 19.21 -34.51
C GLN A 94 -11.56 19.19 -33.24
N GLY A 95 -10.99 19.49 -32.06
CA GLY A 95 -11.72 19.68 -30.81
C GLY A 95 -12.36 18.43 -30.24
N ASN A 96 -11.91 17.23 -30.63
CA ASN A 96 -12.50 16.01 -30.14
C ASN A 96 -12.13 15.78 -28.67
N LYS A 97 -13.10 15.34 -27.88
CA LYS A 97 -12.98 15.08 -26.44
C LYS A 97 -13.22 13.61 -26.15
N ASP A 98 -12.68 13.16 -25.01
CA ASP A 98 -13.02 11.85 -24.48
C ASP A 98 -14.47 11.79 -23.91
N GLU A 99 -14.88 10.63 -23.42
CA GLU A 99 -16.23 10.43 -22.86
C GLU A 99 -16.51 11.25 -21.59
N ASN A 100 -15.45 11.77 -20.93
CA ASN A 100 -15.53 12.65 -19.77
C ASN A 100 -15.52 14.14 -20.17
N GLY A 101 -15.55 14.45 -21.47
CA GLY A 101 -15.49 15.79 -22.00
C GLY A 101 -14.12 16.45 -21.86
N GLN A 102 -13.08 15.68 -21.64
CA GLN A 102 -11.71 16.17 -21.47
C GLN A 102 -10.89 15.99 -22.76
N GLY A 103 -9.90 16.86 -22.89
CA GLY A 103 -8.97 16.82 -24.01
C GLY A 103 -9.39 17.67 -25.20
N ASP A 104 -8.45 17.84 -26.11
CA ASP A 104 -8.56 18.44 -27.41
C ASP A 104 -7.73 17.59 -28.41
N PHE A 105 -8.39 16.57 -28.98
CA PHE A 105 -7.75 15.59 -29.86
C PHE A 105 -8.08 15.86 -31.33
N TYR A 106 -7.13 15.52 -32.19
CA TYR A 106 -7.33 15.62 -33.63
C TYR A 106 -8.32 14.58 -34.14
N TYR A 107 -8.27 13.36 -33.62
CA TYR A 107 -9.22 12.30 -33.93
C TYR A 107 -10.20 12.04 -32.78
N ALA A 108 -11.36 11.49 -33.13
CA ALA A 108 -12.33 11.05 -32.12
C ALA A 108 -11.68 9.98 -31.19
N VAL A 109 -11.80 10.20 -29.89
CA VAL A 109 -11.25 9.31 -28.88
C VAL A 109 -12.10 8.03 -28.83
N PRO A 110 -11.50 6.83 -28.92
CA PRO A 110 -12.25 5.60 -28.80
C PRO A 110 -12.93 5.48 -27.43
N ARG A 111 -14.08 4.81 -27.39
CA ARG A 111 -14.83 4.59 -26.16
C ARG A 111 -13.97 3.84 -25.13
N GLY A 112 -13.97 4.29 -23.88
CA GLY A 112 -13.20 3.74 -22.78
C GLY A 112 -11.79 4.34 -22.65
N PHE A 113 -11.28 5.03 -23.68
CA PHE A 113 -9.99 5.72 -23.61
C PHE A 113 -10.16 7.17 -23.16
N LYS A 114 -9.15 7.70 -22.49
CA LYS A 114 -9.22 9.00 -21.83
C LYS A 114 -7.97 9.82 -22.13
N ALA A 115 -8.15 11.14 -22.13
CA ALA A 115 -7.02 12.07 -22.17
C ALA A 115 -6.10 11.86 -20.96
N ILE A 116 -4.77 11.91 -21.17
CA ILE A 116 -3.80 11.93 -20.09
C ILE A 116 -3.81 13.32 -19.44
N CYS A 117 -4.71 13.52 -18.52
CA CYS A 117 -4.85 14.78 -17.78
C CYS A 117 -5.30 14.52 -16.33
N SER A 118 -5.05 15.51 -15.46
CA SER A 118 -5.39 15.40 -14.04
C SER A 118 -6.88 15.20 -13.76
N ARG A 119 -7.77 15.63 -14.67
CA ARG A 119 -9.22 15.44 -14.53
C ARG A 119 -9.70 14.03 -14.82
N ASN A 120 -8.92 13.27 -15.56
CA ASN A 120 -9.18 11.84 -15.85
C ASN A 120 -8.48 10.89 -14.90
N LEU A 121 -7.52 11.39 -14.13
CA LEU A 121 -7.01 10.59 -13.02
C LEU A 121 -8.17 10.30 -12.06
N PRO A 122 -8.17 9.12 -11.45
CA PRO A 122 -9.05 8.87 -10.30
C PRO A 122 -8.93 10.10 -9.38
N PRO A 123 -10.04 10.63 -8.87
CA PRO A 123 -9.93 11.74 -7.95
C PRO A 123 -8.93 11.36 -6.86
N ASN A 124 -7.94 12.23 -6.58
CA ASN A 124 -7.04 12.12 -5.43
C ASN A 124 -7.81 12.27 -4.10
N VAL A 125 -9.11 12.04 -4.14
CA VAL A 125 -9.99 11.95 -3.00
C VAL A 125 -10.02 10.49 -2.64
N PRO A 126 -9.59 10.12 -1.43
CA PRO A 126 -9.76 8.77 -0.95
C PRO A 126 -11.20 8.33 -1.14
N SER A 127 -11.43 7.11 -1.59
CA SER A 127 -12.77 6.53 -1.67
C SER A 127 -13.48 6.52 -0.30
N ILE A 128 -12.67 6.64 0.75
CA ILE A 128 -13.07 6.73 2.16
C ILE A 128 -12.31 7.89 2.83
N ARG A 129 -12.80 8.38 3.96
CA ARG A 129 -12.08 9.38 4.78
C ARG A 129 -11.01 8.70 5.62
N PRO A 130 -9.70 8.88 5.32
CA PRO A 130 -8.62 8.14 5.96
C PRO A 130 -8.66 8.21 7.48
N GLN A 131 -8.81 9.41 8.08
CA GLN A 131 -8.81 9.60 9.53
C GLN A 131 -9.96 8.91 10.27
N LYS A 132 -10.95 8.34 9.57
CA LYS A 132 -12.00 7.51 10.19
C LYS A 132 -11.61 6.03 10.28
N HIS A 133 -10.49 5.64 9.67
CA HIS A 133 -10.07 4.25 9.56
C HIS A 133 -8.63 4.01 9.98
N PHE A 134 -7.77 5.03 9.83
CA PHE A 134 -6.38 5.03 10.26
C PHE A 134 -5.96 6.43 10.69
N ASP A 135 -5.26 6.55 11.80
CA ASP A 135 -4.54 7.76 12.19
C ASP A 135 -3.38 7.42 13.14
N THR A 136 -2.44 8.35 13.27
CA THR A 136 -1.30 8.27 14.17
C THR A 136 -1.46 9.29 15.29
N ILE A 137 -1.29 8.84 16.54
CA ILE A 137 -1.24 9.72 17.70
C ILE A 137 0.20 9.76 18.23
N THR A 138 0.72 10.95 18.45
CA THR A 138 1.97 11.16 19.18
C THR A 138 1.71 11.89 20.50
N TYR A 139 2.40 11.48 21.57
CA TYR A 139 2.25 12.12 22.88
C TYR A 139 3.50 11.93 23.74
N THR A 140 3.63 12.77 24.76
CA THR A 140 4.64 12.64 25.80
C THR A 140 4.01 12.06 27.07
N GLY A 141 4.63 11.06 27.66
CA GLY A 141 4.22 10.45 28.91
C GLY A 141 4.30 11.45 30.08
N THR A 142 3.42 11.31 31.04
CA THR A 142 3.26 12.27 32.14
C THR A 142 3.44 11.65 33.53
N ASP A 143 3.19 10.35 33.66
CA ASP A 143 3.24 9.68 34.95
C ASP A 143 3.30 8.17 34.75
N SER A 144 4.30 7.54 35.34
CA SER A 144 4.48 6.09 35.29
C SER A 144 3.56 5.32 36.24
N SER A 145 2.85 5.98 37.16
CA SER A 145 2.04 5.33 38.20
C SER A 145 0.53 5.39 37.93
N ALA A 146 0.07 6.24 37.03
CA ALA A 146 -1.36 6.47 36.78
C ALA A 146 -1.81 5.97 35.39
N ALA A 147 -3.06 5.55 35.31
CA ALA A 147 -3.72 5.32 34.02
C ALA A 147 -3.94 6.65 33.29
N ARG A 148 -3.79 6.61 31.97
CA ARG A 148 -3.95 7.78 31.10
C ARG A 148 -4.81 7.46 29.89
N THR A 149 -5.80 8.31 29.61
CA THR A 149 -6.56 8.26 28.37
C THR A 149 -5.88 9.13 27.32
N ILE A 150 -5.54 8.52 26.19
CA ILE A 150 -4.98 9.14 25.01
C ILE A 150 -6.10 9.27 23.97
N THR A 151 -6.35 10.48 23.49
CA THR A 151 -7.42 10.82 22.55
C THR A 151 -6.87 11.53 21.33
N GLY A 152 -7.67 11.66 20.27
CA GLY A 152 -7.31 12.38 19.05
C GLY A 152 -7.76 11.66 17.78
N LEU A 153 -8.29 10.44 17.87
CA LEU A 153 -8.86 9.71 16.74
C LEU A 153 -10.30 10.15 16.45
N GLU A 154 -10.73 9.98 15.21
CA GLU A 154 -12.16 10.11 14.83
C GLU A 154 -12.91 8.76 14.91
N PHE A 155 -12.30 7.73 15.49
CA PHE A 155 -12.85 6.37 15.58
C PHE A 155 -12.40 5.65 16.86
N THR A 156 -13.12 4.59 17.22
CA THR A 156 -12.64 3.61 18.19
C THR A 156 -11.60 2.72 17.51
N PRO A 157 -10.34 2.69 17.98
CA PRO A 157 -9.34 1.82 17.39
C PRO A 157 -9.62 0.35 17.72
N ASP A 158 -9.57 -0.52 16.73
CA ASP A 158 -9.61 -1.98 16.91
C ASP A 158 -8.22 -2.59 16.95
N PHE A 159 -7.23 -1.91 16.38
CA PHE A 159 -5.83 -2.29 16.42
C PHE A 159 -4.96 -1.07 16.75
N ILE A 160 -4.04 -1.24 17.69
CA ILE A 160 -3.08 -0.22 18.12
C ILE A 160 -1.69 -0.83 18.07
N TRP A 161 -0.82 -0.26 17.27
CA TRP A 161 0.60 -0.51 17.27
C TRP A 161 1.31 0.66 17.93
N GLN A 162 2.02 0.42 19.01
CA GLN A 162 2.67 1.48 19.79
C GLN A 162 4.15 1.25 19.97
N LYS A 163 4.91 2.35 19.98
CA LYS A 163 6.34 2.37 20.23
C LYS A 163 6.74 3.63 21.02
N ARG A 164 7.58 3.44 22.02
CA ARG A 164 8.33 4.54 22.64
C ARG A 164 9.44 5.00 21.68
N ARG A 165 9.49 6.30 21.38
CA ARG A 165 10.41 6.91 20.39
C ARG A 165 11.80 7.11 20.97
N ASN A 166 11.88 7.70 22.19
CA ASN A 166 13.14 8.04 22.87
C ASN A 166 13.66 6.95 23.82
N GLY A 167 13.23 5.71 23.65
CA GLY A 167 13.65 4.58 24.48
C GLY A 167 13.76 3.28 23.70
N THR A 168 14.58 2.35 24.23
CA THR A 168 14.79 1.02 23.65
C THR A 168 13.67 0.01 24.02
N ASN A 169 12.46 0.53 24.27
CA ASN A 169 11.29 -0.28 24.51
C ASN A 169 10.84 -1.05 23.28
N TRP A 170 10.12 -2.12 23.48
CA TRP A 170 9.64 -2.96 22.40
C TRP A 170 8.43 -2.35 21.67
N ASN A 171 8.18 -2.78 20.45
CA ASN A 171 6.97 -2.45 19.70
C ASN A 171 5.80 -3.29 20.23
N THR A 172 4.74 -2.67 20.74
CA THR A 172 3.58 -3.35 21.31
C THR A 172 2.38 -3.31 20.38
N TRP A 173 1.68 -4.44 20.29
CA TRP A 173 0.47 -4.61 19.48
C TRP A 173 -0.71 -5.02 20.36
N HIS A 174 -1.82 -4.29 20.21
CA HIS A 174 -3.05 -4.49 20.97
C HIS A 174 -4.24 -4.50 20.01
N ASP A 175 -5.25 -5.33 20.27
CA ASP A 175 -6.45 -5.41 19.46
C ASP A 175 -7.70 -5.79 20.28
N THR A 176 -8.87 -5.48 19.71
CA THR A 176 -10.17 -5.70 20.35
C THR A 176 -10.58 -7.18 20.38
N ILE A 177 -10.08 -8.05 19.49
CA ILE A 177 -10.41 -9.48 19.49
C ILE A 177 -9.76 -10.19 20.67
N ARG A 178 -8.51 -9.86 21.00
CA ARG A 178 -7.85 -10.39 22.20
C ARG A 178 -8.33 -9.69 23.47
N GLY A 179 -8.82 -8.47 23.30
CA GLY A 179 -9.37 -7.65 24.38
C GLY A 179 -8.31 -6.87 25.17
N VAL A 180 -8.78 -6.15 26.18
CA VAL A 180 -7.94 -5.31 27.06
C VAL A 180 -6.94 -6.14 27.85
N GLY A 181 -5.84 -5.51 28.24
CA GLY A 181 -4.77 -6.15 29.00
C GLY A 181 -3.90 -7.11 28.20
N LYS A 182 -4.16 -7.31 26.91
CA LYS A 182 -3.43 -8.26 26.06
C LYS A 182 -2.40 -7.55 25.20
N THR A 183 -1.13 -7.87 25.40
CA THR A 183 0.00 -7.26 24.69
C THR A 183 0.75 -8.33 23.88
N LEU A 184 1.09 -8.02 22.64
CA LEU A 184 2.03 -8.73 21.80
C LEU A 184 3.21 -7.80 21.50
N TYR A 185 4.38 -8.37 21.21
CA TYR A 185 5.59 -7.63 20.87
C TYR A 185 6.10 -8.02 19.48
N SER A 186 6.01 -7.13 18.50
CA SER A 186 6.39 -7.44 17.12
C SER A 186 7.89 -7.64 16.91
N ASN A 187 8.72 -7.09 17.78
CA ASN A 187 10.18 -7.26 17.73
C ASN A 187 10.72 -8.32 18.69
N GLY A 188 9.85 -9.15 19.22
CA GLY A 188 10.23 -10.24 20.11
C GLY A 188 10.59 -11.50 19.37
N SER A 189 11.84 -12.00 19.52
CA SER A 189 12.22 -13.33 19.10
C SER A 189 12.17 -14.30 20.30
N GLY A 190 11.61 -15.44 20.10
CA GLY A 190 11.29 -16.59 20.94
C GLY A 190 11.99 -16.88 22.27
N ASN A 191 13.06 -16.21 22.66
CA ASN A 191 13.75 -16.46 23.93
C ASN A 191 13.60 -15.35 24.98
N SER A 192 12.91 -14.26 24.65
CA SER A 192 12.75 -13.11 25.55
C SER A 192 11.33 -12.95 26.10
N GLY A 193 10.53 -13.99 26.07
CA GLY A 193 9.12 -13.97 26.54
C GLY A 193 8.16 -13.22 25.62
N ALA A 194 8.53 -12.95 24.40
CA ALA A 194 7.90 -11.93 23.58
C ALA A 194 7.18 -12.43 22.33
N SER A 195 7.20 -13.68 22.00
CA SER A 195 6.43 -14.21 20.86
C SER A 195 5.00 -14.61 21.24
N GLY A 196 4.72 -14.78 22.51
CA GLY A 196 3.37 -15.05 23.01
C GLY A 196 2.69 -13.80 23.54
N GLN A 197 1.38 -13.91 23.75
CA GLN A 197 0.58 -12.88 24.37
C GLN A 197 0.88 -12.74 25.86
N THR A 198 1.19 -11.54 26.33
CA THR A 198 1.23 -11.24 27.77
C THR A 198 -0.13 -10.70 28.25
N THR A 199 -0.44 -10.92 29.51
CA THR A 199 -1.66 -10.38 30.15
C THR A 199 -1.26 -9.40 31.24
N ASN A 200 -1.84 -8.20 31.22
CA ASN A 200 -1.54 -7.09 32.15
C ASN A 200 -0.02 -6.90 32.27
N ASN A 201 0.59 -6.57 31.14
CA ASN A 201 2.04 -6.47 31.03
C ASN A 201 2.64 -5.63 32.15
N GLN A 202 3.74 -6.11 32.73
CA GLN A 202 4.44 -5.45 33.83
C GLN A 202 4.98 -4.04 33.50
N TYR A 203 5.09 -3.67 32.20
CA TYR A 203 5.55 -2.37 31.71
C TYR A 203 4.42 -1.47 31.19
N GLY A 204 3.16 -1.85 31.43
CA GLY A 204 1.96 -1.17 31.01
C GLY A 204 1.18 -1.91 29.92
N TYR A 205 -0.10 -1.58 29.79
CA TYR A 205 -1.02 -2.24 28.87
C TYR A 205 -2.23 -1.36 28.54
N ILE A 206 -2.91 -1.65 27.42
CA ILE A 206 -4.20 -1.02 27.08
C ILE A 206 -5.30 -1.60 28.00
N SER A 207 -5.96 -0.74 28.75
CA SER A 207 -7.06 -1.09 29.65
C SER A 207 -8.44 -0.71 29.12
N ALA A 208 -8.52 0.13 28.07
CA ALA A 208 -9.76 0.42 27.36
C ALA A 208 -9.50 0.87 25.92
N PHE A 209 -10.34 0.44 24.99
CA PHE A 209 -10.49 0.99 23.65
C PHE A 209 -11.64 2.01 23.70
N GLY A 210 -11.32 3.30 23.58
CA GLY A 210 -12.28 4.40 23.70
C GLY A 210 -12.80 4.85 22.33
N THR A 211 -13.89 5.62 22.31
CA THR A 211 -14.55 6.08 21.07
C THR A 211 -13.66 6.95 20.17
N ASN A 212 -12.62 7.57 20.72
CA ASN A 212 -11.71 8.46 20.02
C ASN A 212 -10.25 8.26 20.44
N GLY A 213 -9.90 7.06 20.91
CA GLY A 213 -8.57 6.73 21.40
C GLY A 213 -8.56 5.52 22.31
N PHE A 214 -7.69 5.52 23.32
CA PHE A 214 -7.51 4.38 24.22
C PHE A 214 -7.04 4.82 25.60
N THR A 215 -7.17 3.95 26.60
CA THR A 215 -6.63 4.16 27.94
C THR A 215 -5.45 3.22 28.16
N TRP A 216 -4.31 3.79 28.51
CA TRP A 216 -3.13 3.08 28.94
C TRP A 216 -3.08 3.00 30.45
N SER A 217 -2.86 1.81 31.00
CA SER A 217 -2.70 1.57 32.44
C SER A 217 -1.28 1.13 32.77
N PRO A 218 -0.77 1.51 33.96
CA PRO A 218 0.54 1.08 34.41
C PRO A 218 0.60 -0.43 34.63
N GLY A 219 1.76 -1.00 34.41
CA GLY A 219 2.07 -2.39 34.77
C GLY A 219 2.51 -2.51 36.22
N SER A 220 2.79 -3.75 36.63
CA SER A 220 3.23 -4.05 38.01
C SER A 220 4.65 -3.54 38.32
N THR A 221 5.47 -3.32 37.33
CA THR A 221 6.86 -2.85 37.50
C THR A 221 6.96 -1.34 37.24
N ASN A 222 6.42 -0.87 36.11
CA ASN A 222 6.42 0.54 35.68
C ASN A 222 5.42 0.76 34.54
N ASN A 223 5.54 1.89 33.83
CA ASN A 223 4.70 2.26 32.69
C ASN A 223 5.53 2.67 31.47
N SER A 224 6.69 2.00 31.30
CA SER A 224 7.70 2.40 30.29
C SER A 224 7.25 2.21 28.84
N ASP A 225 6.25 1.34 28.61
CA ASP A 225 5.75 1.06 27.27
C ASP A 225 4.66 2.04 26.82
N GLY A 226 4.12 2.90 27.72
CA GLY A 226 3.03 3.77 27.29
C GLY A 226 2.82 5.09 28.00
N ASN A 227 3.31 5.33 29.22
CA ASN A 227 3.09 6.61 29.90
C ASN A 227 4.22 7.00 30.87
N GLU A 228 5.45 6.51 30.67
CA GLU A 228 6.58 6.95 31.47
C GLU A 228 6.81 8.46 31.32
N THR A 229 7.12 9.14 32.41
CA THR A 229 7.42 10.56 32.43
C THR A 229 8.52 10.89 31.44
N ASP A 230 8.31 11.92 30.63
CA ASP A 230 9.20 12.37 29.54
C ASP A 230 9.45 11.32 28.42
N GLY A 231 8.80 10.15 28.48
CA GLY A 231 8.76 9.21 27.38
C GLY A 231 7.96 9.78 26.21
N THR A 232 8.52 9.79 25.01
CA THR A 232 7.79 10.18 23.80
C THR A 232 7.30 8.93 23.07
N PHE A 233 6.03 8.92 22.67
CA PHE A 233 5.35 7.76 22.11
C PHE A 233 4.72 8.07 20.76
N ALA A 234 4.64 7.05 19.91
CA ALA A 234 3.83 7.04 18.70
C ALA A 234 2.91 5.81 18.72
N SER A 235 1.66 6.01 18.35
CA SER A 235 0.64 4.96 18.28
C SER A 235 -0.04 5.04 16.92
N TRP A 236 0.13 4.00 16.10
CA TRP A 236 -0.54 3.84 14.82
C TRP A 236 -1.79 3.02 15.07
N CYS A 237 -2.95 3.58 14.69
CA CYS A 237 -4.25 3.07 15.06
C CYS A 237 -5.09 2.75 13.83
N TRP A 238 -5.66 1.55 13.77
CA TRP A 238 -6.56 1.11 12.70
C TRP A 238 -7.93 0.75 13.25
N LYS A 239 -8.96 1.08 12.47
CA LYS A 239 -10.32 0.63 12.68
C LYS A 239 -10.58 -0.63 11.87
N ALA A 240 -10.95 -1.72 12.54
CA ALA A 240 -11.49 -2.92 11.91
C ALA A 240 -13.04 -2.90 11.96
N GLY A 241 -13.68 -4.03 12.04
CA GLY A 241 -15.15 -4.16 12.03
C GLY A 241 -15.82 -4.04 13.40
N GLY A 242 -15.09 -3.70 14.46
CA GLY A 242 -15.60 -3.69 15.83
C GLY A 242 -15.73 -5.10 16.41
N ALA A 243 -16.88 -5.44 16.97
CA ALA A 243 -17.10 -6.75 17.59
C ALA A 243 -16.87 -7.89 16.60
N ALA A 244 -16.04 -8.88 17.00
CA ALA A 244 -15.73 -10.01 16.13
C ALA A 244 -16.95 -10.91 15.91
N VAL A 245 -17.06 -11.42 14.68
CA VAL A 245 -18.08 -12.37 14.26
C VAL A 245 -17.46 -13.70 13.85
N SER A 246 -18.22 -14.79 13.97
CA SER A 246 -17.80 -16.09 13.49
C SER A 246 -17.78 -16.12 11.96
N ASN A 247 -16.70 -16.67 11.38
CA ASN A 247 -16.54 -16.86 9.94
C ASN A 247 -16.22 -18.33 9.64
N SER A 248 -16.94 -18.93 8.74
CA SER A 248 -16.82 -20.34 8.33
C SER A 248 -16.43 -20.52 6.86
N ASP A 249 -15.89 -19.47 6.22
CA ASP A 249 -15.45 -19.54 4.81
C ASP A 249 -14.25 -20.49 4.61
N GLY A 250 -13.43 -20.64 5.64
CA GLY A 250 -12.28 -21.54 5.63
C GLY A 250 -12.59 -22.95 6.16
N SER A 251 -11.61 -23.85 6.06
CA SER A 251 -11.71 -25.20 6.64
C SER A 251 -11.72 -25.18 8.17
N VAL A 252 -11.22 -24.10 8.78
CA VAL A 252 -11.32 -23.82 10.22
C VAL A 252 -12.17 -22.59 10.44
N THR A 253 -13.04 -22.63 11.45
CA THR A 253 -13.81 -21.47 11.87
C THR A 253 -12.91 -20.43 12.50
N SER A 254 -13.03 -19.17 12.08
CA SER A 254 -12.33 -18.03 12.63
C SER A 254 -13.27 -17.02 13.31
N SER A 255 -12.72 -16.17 14.15
CA SER A 255 -13.39 -15.01 14.75
C SER A 255 -12.80 -13.77 14.10
N VAL A 256 -13.62 -12.97 13.40
CA VAL A 256 -13.18 -11.93 12.49
C VAL A 256 -13.78 -10.57 12.85
N SER A 257 -12.94 -9.55 12.91
CA SER A 257 -13.33 -8.14 12.89
C SER A 257 -12.80 -7.53 11.58
N ALA A 258 -13.69 -7.30 10.61
CA ALA A 258 -13.31 -6.87 9.26
C ALA A 258 -13.94 -5.53 8.88
N ASN A 259 -13.12 -4.60 8.44
CA ASN A 259 -13.50 -3.35 7.79
C ASN A 259 -13.23 -3.49 6.29
N GLN A 260 -14.25 -3.93 5.55
CA GLN A 260 -14.15 -4.16 4.11
C GLN A 260 -13.90 -2.85 3.33
N GLU A 261 -14.42 -1.73 3.84
CA GLU A 261 -14.22 -0.41 3.24
C GLU A 261 -12.74 0.01 3.30
N ALA A 262 -12.09 -0.22 4.44
CA ALA A 262 -10.70 0.14 4.67
C ALA A 262 -9.70 -0.97 4.30
N GLY A 263 -10.18 -2.14 3.88
CA GLY A 263 -9.33 -3.27 3.52
C GLY A 263 -8.50 -3.81 4.68
N PHE A 264 -9.01 -3.77 5.91
CA PHE A 264 -8.31 -4.24 7.09
C PHE A 264 -9.15 -5.20 7.92
N SER A 265 -8.59 -6.34 8.33
CA SER A 265 -9.24 -7.26 9.25
C SER A 265 -8.28 -7.85 10.30
N ILE A 266 -8.84 -8.16 11.44
CA ILE A 266 -8.21 -8.91 12.54
C ILE A 266 -8.89 -10.27 12.58
N VAL A 267 -8.11 -11.35 12.56
CA VAL A 267 -8.61 -12.72 12.42
C VAL A 267 -7.99 -13.60 13.50
N LYS A 268 -8.82 -14.23 14.32
CA LYS A 268 -8.37 -15.20 15.33
C LYS A 268 -8.91 -16.57 15.00
N TRP A 269 -8.08 -17.61 15.11
CA TRP A 269 -8.46 -19.00 14.89
C TRP A 269 -7.64 -19.94 15.77
N THR A 270 -8.10 -21.18 15.87
CA THR A 270 -7.30 -22.27 16.48
C THR A 270 -6.58 -23.06 15.38
N THR A 271 -5.29 -23.24 15.52
CA THR A 271 -4.44 -23.92 14.53
C THR A 271 -4.75 -25.41 14.43
N GLN A 272 -4.43 -25.97 13.27
CA GLN A 272 -4.51 -27.41 12.99
C GLN A 272 -3.17 -27.93 12.44
N SER A 273 -3.06 -29.24 12.35
CA SER A 273 -1.90 -29.90 11.74
C SER A 273 -1.95 -29.80 10.22
N GLY A 274 -0.81 -29.57 9.58
CA GLY A 274 -0.71 -29.44 8.12
C GLY A 274 -1.24 -28.09 7.61
N ALA A 275 -1.70 -28.07 6.36
CA ALA A 275 -2.32 -26.93 5.70
C ALA A 275 -3.83 -26.87 5.98
N TYR A 276 -4.37 -25.68 6.16
CA TYR A 276 -5.78 -25.39 6.35
C TYR A 276 -6.10 -23.97 5.88
N THR A 277 -7.37 -23.69 5.61
CA THR A 277 -7.81 -22.36 5.19
C THR A 277 -8.55 -21.64 6.31
N VAL A 278 -8.38 -20.31 6.36
CA VAL A 278 -8.94 -19.43 7.40
C VAL A 278 -9.67 -18.27 6.73
N GLY A 279 -10.95 -18.08 7.11
CA GLY A 279 -11.74 -16.96 6.62
C GLY A 279 -11.28 -15.63 7.22
N HIS A 280 -11.09 -14.60 6.37
CA HIS A 280 -10.59 -13.28 6.80
C HIS A 280 -11.63 -12.15 6.69
N GLY A 281 -12.77 -12.37 6.06
CA GLY A 281 -13.93 -11.47 6.03
C GLY A 281 -13.76 -10.18 5.23
N LEU A 282 -12.67 -9.97 4.49
CA LEU A 282 -12.44 -8.71 3.75
C LEU A 282 -13.27 -8.57 2.47
N GLY A 283 -13.74 -9.69 1.89
CA GLY A 283 -14.42 -9.67 0.59
C GLY A 283 -13.50 -9.33 -0.60
N ARG A 284 -12.19 -9.23 -0.35
CA ARG A 284 -11.11 -8.98 -1.33
C ARG A 284 -9.83 -9.66 -0.87
N THR A 285 -8.96 -9.98 -1.81
CA THR A 285 -7.69 -10.63 -1.51
C THR A 285 -6.78 -9.73 -0.66
N PRO A 286 -6.32 -10.17 0.52
CA PRO A 286 -5.29 -9.46 1.26
C PRO A 286 -3.94 -9.60 0.58
N GLU A 287 -3.17 -8.50 0.55
CA GLU A 287 -1.83 -8.43 -0.05
C GLU A 287 -0.71 -8.53 1.00
N LEU A 288 -1.03 -8.26 2.26
CA LEU A 288 -0.11 -8.45 3.40
C LEU A 288 -0.86 -9.08 4.57
N ILE A 289 -0.29 -10.13 5.15
CA ILE A 289 -0.84 -10.86 6.29
C ILE A 289 0.25 -11.07 7.33
N ALA A 290 0.19 -10.38 8.47
CA ALA A 290 1.07 -10.62 9.59
C ALA A 290 0.36 -11.48 10.62
N SER A 291 0.96 -12.61 11.02
CA SER A 291 0.32 -13.56 11.93
C SER A 291 1.25 -13.99 13.06
N VAL A 292 0.68 -14.41 14.18
CA VAL A 292 1.43 -14.90 15.34
C VAL A 292 0.63 -15.94 16.13
N HIS A 293 1.33 -16.93 16.67
CA HIS A 293 0.77 -17.90 17.60
C HIS A 293 0.76 -17.32 19.03
N LEU A 294 -0.41 -17.31 19.67
CA LEU A 294 -0.60 -16.59 20.94
C LEU A 294 0.06 -17.25 22.16
N SER A 295 0.35 -18.54 22.09
CA SER A 295 0.94 -19.30 23.20
C SER A 295 2.35 -19.84 22.92
N ASN A 296 2.78 -19.83 21.65
CA ASN A 296 4.09 -20.36 21.28
C ASN A 296 5.15 -19.27 21.31
N THR A 297 6.11 -19.42 22.21
CA THR A 297 7.22 -18.46 22.38
C THR A 297 8.42 -18.75 21.47
N GLY A 298 8.38 -19.76 20.61
CA GLY A 298 9.50 -20.21 19.77
C GLY A 298 9.39 -19.80 18.30
N THR A 299 8.21 -19.44 17.81
CA THR A 299 7.99 -19.04 16.43
C THR A 299 8.01 -17.50 16.30
N GLY A 300 8.63 -16.99 15.24
CA GLY A 300 8.55 -15.57 14.90
C GLY A 300 7.14 -15.17 14.46
N TRP A 301 7.03 -13.97 13.92
CA TRP A 301 5.80 -13.43 13.33
C TRP A 301 5.85 -13.55 11.82
N PRO A 302 5.45 -14.68 11.22
CA PRO A 302 5.43 -14.80 9.78
C PRO A 302 4.51 -13.74 9.17
N THR A 303 5.04 -13.08 8.17
CA THR A 303 4.37 -12.02 7.43
C THR A 303 4.42 -12.39 5.97
N PHE A 304 3.25 -12.65 5.40
CA PHE A 304 3.06 -13.16 4.06
C PHE A 304 2.63 -12.06 3.10
N THR A 305 3.08 -12.16 1.85
CA THR A 305 2.69 -11.24 0.77
C THR A 305 2.81 -11.91 -0.59
N THR A 306 2.05 -11.41 -1.57
CA THR A 306 2.15 -11.83 -2.98
C THR A 306 2.80 -10.77 -3.86
N VAL A 307 3.19 -9.62 -3.29
CA VAL A 307 3.67 -8.48 -4.11
C VAL A 307 5.13 -8.60 -4.57
N VAL A 308 5.88 -9.64 -4.11
CA VAL A 308 7.28 -9.82 -4.52
C VAL A 308 7.36 -10.34 -5.95
N ASP A 309 6.62 -11.39 -6.28
CA ASP A 309 6.65 -12.03 -7.61
C ASP A 309 5.30 -12.63 -8.06
N GLY A 310 4.24 -12.43 -7.26
CA GLY A 310 2.90 -12.96 -7.53
C GLY A 310 2.62 -14.34 -6.90
N THR A 311 3.65 -15.01 -6.37
CA THR A 311 3.50 -16.22 -5.52
C THR A 311 3.42 -15.82 -4.04
N MET A 312 3.19 -16.78 -3.14
CA MET A 312 3.19 -16.48 -1.71
C MET A 312 4.60 -16.50 -1.15
N ASP A 313 5.08 -15.33 -0.76
CA ASP A 313 6.32 -15.14 -0.04
C ASP A 313 6.10 -14.85 1.43
N TYR A 314 7.09 -15.16 2.27
CA TYR A 314 7.08 -14.80 3.68
C TYR A 314 8.41 -14.25 4.17
N ALA A 315 8.33 -13.38 5.15
CA ALA A 315 9.40 -12.95 6.03
C ALA A 315 8.85 -12.87 7.46
N TYR A 316 9.63 -12.38 8.39
CA TYR A 316 9.18 -12.15 9.76
C TYR A 316 9.17 -10.65 10.07
N ILE A 317 8.02 -10.08 10.47
CA ILE A 317 7.99 -8.70 10.96
C ILE A 317 8.80 -8.55 12.25
N SER A 318 9.00 -9.63 12.96
CA SER A 318 9.80 -9.69 14.20
C SER A 318 11.32 -9.77 13.96
N ALA A 319 11.77 -9.86 12.71
CA ALA A 319 13.17 -10.07 12.37
C ALA A 319 13.62 -9.23 11.17
N ASN A 320 14.93 -9.23 10.94
CA ASN A 320 15.54 -8.62 9.75
C ASN A 320 15.68 -9.60 8.56
N SER A 321 14.96 -10.73 8.59
CA SER A 321 15.01 -11.76 7.54
C SER A 321 14.63 -11.20 6.16
N THR A 322 15.16 -11.83 5.12
CA THR A 322 14.72 -11.66 3.73
C THR A 322 13.39 -12.37 3.50
N PHE A 323 12.71 -12.06 2.40
CA PHE A 323 11.57 -12.86 1.95
C PHE A 323 12.05 -14.18 1.35
N THR A 324 11.21 -15.18 1.49
CA THR A 324 11.44 -16.56 1.02
C THR A 324 10.11 -17.10 0.52
N ASP A 325 10.14 -17.83 -0.58
CA ASP A 325 8.98 -18.47 -1.17
C ASP A 325 8.31 -19.45 -0.19
N ALA A 326 7.04 -19.23 0.10
CA ALA A 326 6.23 -20.08 0.98
C ALA A 326 5.58 -21.28 0.26
N VAL A 327 5.60 -21.29 -1.07
CA VAL A 327 5.04 -22.39 -1.89
C VAL A 327 5.71 -23.73 -1.55
N GLN A 328 6.98 -23.72 -1.16
CA GLN A 328 7.69 -24.92 -0.67
C GLN A 328 7.01 -25.62 0.54
N TYR A 329 6.20 -24.90 1.29
CA TYR A 329 5.38 -25.42 2.40
C TYR A 329 3.95 -25.73 1.98
N GLY A 330 3.63 -25.61 0.69
CA GLY A 330 2.27 -25.79 0.16
C GLY A 330 1.32 -24.67 0.58
N ILE A 331 1.83 -23.43 0.75
CA ILE A 331 0.99 -22.26 1.01
C ILE A 331 0.65 -21.59 -0.30
N ASP A 332 -0.63 -21.61 -0.64
CA ASP A 332 -1.20 -20.97 -1.82
C ASP A 332 -1.48 -19.48 -1.57
N VAL A 333 -1.60 -18.73 -2.66
CA VAL A 333 -2.02 -17.32 -2.63
C VAL A 333 -3.43 -17.19 -2.01
N PRO A 334 -3.70 -16.15 -1.21
CA PRO A 334 -5.01 -15.91 -0.65
C PRO A 334 -6.02 -15.56 -1.77
N ASN A 335 -7.28 -15.73 -1.48
CA ASN A 335 -8.38 -15.29 -2.35
C ASN A 335 -9.22 -14.20 -1.64
N SER A 336 -10.39 -13.87 -2.18
CA SER A 336 -11.26 -12.84 -1.61
C SER A 336 -11.93 -13.23 -0.28
N THR A 337 -11.89 -14.49 0.13
CA THR A 337 -12.57 -14.98 1.33
C THR A 337 -11.62 -15.64 2.34
N THR A 338 -10.56 -16.31 1.87
CA THR A 338 -9.66 -17.10 2.74
C THR A 338 -8.19 -16.86 2.45
N PHE A 339 -7.36 -17.05 3.48
CA PHE A 339 -5.94 -17.30 3.35
C PHE A 339 -5.59 -18.69 3.91
N GLN A 340 -4.41 -19.18 3.56
CA GLN A 340 -3.94 -20.48 4.04
C GLN A 340 -3.08 -20.34 5.30
N GLY A 341 -3.40 -21.12 6.32
CA GLY A 341 -2.56 -21.35 7.48
C GLY A 341 -1.82 -22.70 7.37
N HIS A 342 -0.68 -22.80 8.03
CA HIS A 342 0.11 -24.05 8.02
C HIS A 342 0.89 -24.24 9.32
N SER A 343 0.96 -25.50 9.79
CA SER A 343 1.67 -25.86 11.03
C SER A 343 3.20 -25.68 10.96
N ALA A 344 3.77 -25.43 9.78
CA ALA A 344 5.18 -25.06 9.63
C ALA A 344 5.50 -23.66 10.18
N PHE A 345 4.51 -22.78 10.22
CA PHE A 345 4.66 -21.38 10.68
C PHE A 345 4.10 -21.16 12.09
N HIS A 346 3.19 -22.03 12.51
CA HIS A 346 2.55 -21.98 13.82
C HIS A 346 2.50 -23.39 14.40
N ALA A 347 2.51 -23.51 15.71
CA ALA A 347 2.32 -24.83 16.33
C ALA A 347 0.99 -25.46 15.87
N SER A 348 0.94 -26.78 15.84
CA SER A 348 -0.24 -27.53 15.37
C SER A 348 -1.46 -27.47 16.30
N SER A 349 -1.35 -26.78 17.43
CA SER A 349 -2.43 -26.60 18.41
C SER A 349 -2.28 -25.26 19.13
N GLY A 350 -3.40 -24.61 19.38
CA GLY A 350 -3.48 -23.32 20.08
C GLY A 350 -4.00 -22.20 19.20
N ASP A 351 -4.21 -21.05 19.79
CA ASP A 351 -4.78 -19.89 19.09
C ASP A 351 -3.71 -19.08 18.38
N CYS A 352 -4.07 -18.66 17.16
CA CYS A 352 -3.34 -17.67 16.37
C CYS A 352 -4.17 -16.42 16.13
N ILE A 353 -3.48 -15.32 15.84
CA ILE A 353 -4.10 -14.09 15.32
C ILE A 353 -3.35 -13.63 14.09
N ALA A 354 -4.10 -13.09 13.12
CA ALA A 354 -3.55 -12.43 11.94
C ALA A 354 -4.17 -11.04 11.77
N TYR A 355 -3.38 -10.16 11.19
CA TYR A 355 -3.75 -8.84 10.73
C TYR A 355 -3.59 -8.84 9.21
N CYS A 356 -4.71 -8.63 8.49
CA CYS A 356 -4.77 -8.74 7.04
C CYS A 356 -5.04 -7.36 6.44
N TRP A 357 -4.23 -6.97 5.46
CA TRP A 357 -4.38 -5.70 4.74
C TRP A 357 -4.53 -5.94 3.24
N ALA A 358 -5.44 -5.19 2.64
CA ALA A 358 -5.66 -5.12 1.20
C ALA A 358 -5.63 -3.66 0.74
N SER A 359 -5.11 -3.39 -0.44
CA SER A 359 -5.07 -2.05 -1.03
C SER A 359 -6.47 -1.52 -1.32
N ILE A 360 -6.69 -0.25 -1.00
CA ILE A 360 -7.92 0.49 -1.29
C ILE A 360 -7.53 1.76 -2.08
N PRO A 361 -8.01 1.94 -3.31
CA PRO A 361 -7.67 3.11 -4.12
C PRO A 361 -7.90 4.43 -3.39
N GLY A 362 -6.90 5.30 -3.39
CA GLY A 362 -6.92 6.59 -2.70
C GLY A 362 -6.77 6.55 -1.17
N TYR A 363 -6.69 5.35 -0.56
CA TYR A 363 -6.56 5.21 0.90
C TYR A 363 -5.35 4.39 1.33
N SER A 364 -5.14 3.22 0.73
CA SER A 364 -4.00 2.37 1.08
C SER A 364 -3.43 1.69 -0.16
N LYS A 365 -2.13 1.44 -0.14
CA LYS A 365 -1.45 0.72 -1.22
C LYS A 365 -0.32 -0.13 -0.67
N ILE A 366 -0.30 -1.38 -1.10
CA ILE A 366 0.79 -2.32 -0.88
C ILE A 366 1.42 -2.59 -2.24
N GLY A 367 2.73 -2.53 -2.34
CA GLY A 367 3.41 -2.69 -3.62
C GLY A 367 4.91 -2.82 -3.45
N MET A 368 5.64 -2.71 -4.56
CA MET A 368 7.07 -2.89 -4.62
C MET A 368 7.73 -1.84 -5.51
N TYR A 369 8.97 -1.51 -5.21
CA TYR A 369 9.86 -0.75 -6.09
C TYR A 369 11.27 -1.35 -6.07
N LYS A 370 12.10 -0.98 -7.05
CA LYS A 370 13.52 -1.34 -7.07
C LYS A 370 14.37 -0.17 -6.61
N GLY A 371 15.29 -0.43 -5.70
CA GLY A 371 16.28 0.56 -5.26
C GLY A 371 17.26 0.92 -6.38
N ASN A 372 17.75 2.16 -6.36
CA ASN A 372 18.75 2.68 -7.32
C ASN A 372 20.07 3.12 -6.66
N GLY A 373 20.22 2.95 -5.35
CA GLY A 373 21.42 3.30 -4.60
C GLY A 373 21.78 4.81 -4.59
N SER A 374 20.85 5.67 -5.00
CA SER A 374 21.07 7.12 -5.12
C SER A 374 20.32 7.90 -4.06
N THR A 375 20.84 9.06 -3.63
CA THR A 375 20.10 10.04 -2.83
C THR A 375 19.01 10.75 -3.65
N ASP A 376 19.15 10.80 -4.97
CA ASP A 376 18.05 11.06 -5.90
C ASP A 376 17.37 9.74 -6.23
N GLY A 377 16.70 9.20 -5.21
CA GLY A 377 16.11 7.88 -5.22
C GLY A 377 14.82 7.78 -6.01
N ILE A 378 14.20 6.62 -5.92
CA ILE A 378 12.98 6.28 -6.66
C ILE A 378 11.80 7.11 -6.12
N TYR A 379 10.98 7.62 -7.05
CA TYR A 379 9.64 8.10 -6.76
C TYR A 379 8.65 6.93 -6.86
N VAL A 380 7.83 6.76 -5.83
CA VAL A 380 6.78 5.74 -5.77
C VAL A 380 5.42 6.41 -5.79
N HIS A 381 4.69 6.23 -6.88
CA HIS A 381 3.34 6.74 -7.02
C HIS A 381 2.34 5.90 -6.21
N LEU A 382 1.60 6.54 -5.32
CA LEU A 382 0.55 5.92 -4.51
C LEU A 382 -0.86 6.29 -4.99
N GLY A 383 -1.02 7.48 -5.61
CA GLY A 383 -2.30 8.09 -5.91
C GLY A 383 -2.90 8.87 -4.73
N PHE A 384 -2.12 9.06 -3.66
CA PHE A 384 -2.47 9.84 -2.48
C PHE A 384 -1.22 10.29 -1.73
N LYS A 385 -1.35 11.36 -0.93
CA LYS A 385 -0.31 11.77 0.01
C LYS A 385 -0.27 10.79 1.19
N PRO A 386 0.87 10.17 1.50
CA PRO A 386 0.93 9.21 2.61
C PRO A 386 0.93 9.90 3.98
N ALA A 387 0.25 9.29 4.95
CA ALA A 387 0.39 9.53 6.38
C ALA A 387 1.37 8.55 7.03
N LEU A 388 1.42 7.32 6.51
CA LEU A 388 2.27 6.24 6.99
C LEU A 388 2.84 5.48 5.81
N VAL A 389 4.14 5.16 5.86
CA VAL A 389 4.80 4.23 4.94
C VAL A 389 5.65 3.25 5.73
N ILE A 390 5.40 1.96 5.54
CA ILE A 390 6.21 0.86 6.09
C ILE A 390 6.96 0.22 4.94
N ILE A 391 8.24 0.00 5.09
CA ILE A 391 9.14 -0.46 4.02
C ILE A 391 9.93 -1.68 4.49
N LYS A 392 10.16 -2.64 3.56
CA LYS A 392 11.01 -3.80 3.81
C LYS A 392 11.80 -4.18 2.56
N ASN A 393 13.11 -4.23 2.69
CA ASN A 393 13.98 -4.83 1.68
C ASN A 393 13.75 -6.36 1.65
N THR A 394 13.42 -6.92 0.48
CA THR A 394 13.07 -8.33 0.32
C THR A 394 14.29 -9.23 0.15
N THR A 395 15.40 -8.71 -0.36
CA THR A 395 16.59 -9.47 -0.78
C THR A 395 17.79 -9.29 0.15
N THR A 396 17.90 -8.14 0.83
CA THR A 396 18.96 -7.88 1.81
C THR A 396 18.41 -7.93 3.23
N GLN A 397 19.09 -8.62 4.13
CA GLN A 397 18.74 -8.72 5.56
C GLN A 397 18.82 -7.34 6.23
N LYS A 398 17.67 -6.67 6.33
CA LYS A 398 17.50 -5.36 6.97
C LYS A 398 16.19 -5.34 7.75
N HIS A 399 16.12 -4.52 8.78
CA HIS A 399 14.92 -4.30 9.54
C HIS A 399 13.79 -3.73 8.67
N TRP A 400 12.55 -4.02 9.05
CA TRP A 400 11.40 -3.24 8.63
C TRP A 400 11.58 -1.81 9.11
N SER A 401 11.21 -0.83 8.30
CA SER A 401 11.28 0.58 8.64
C SER A 401 9.91 1.24 8.48
N LEU A 402 9.63 2.21 9.34
CA LEU A 402 8.33 2.87 9.44
C LEU A 402 8.54 4.38 9.54
N PHE A 403 7.82 5.12 8.69
CA PHE A 403 7.82 6.58 8.57
C PHE A 403 6.38 7.09 8.63
N ASP A 404 6.14 8.20 9.31
CA ASP A 404 4.83 8.85 9.35
C ASP A 404 4.93 10.37 9.45
N ASN A 405 3.90 11.08 9.02
CA ASN A 405 3.83 12.53 8.98
C ASN A 405 3.54 13.23 10.32
N LYS A 406 3.34 12.46 11.41
CA LYS A 406 3.01 13.05 12.74
C LYS A 406 4.24 13.22 13.61
N ARG A 407 5.34 12.53 13.31
CA ARG A 407 6.56 12.57 14.11
C ARG A 407 7.52 13.67 13.66
N SER A 408 7.79 13.81 12.37
CA SER A 408 8.59 14.91 11.83
C SER A 408 7.73 16.04 11.27
N GLY A 409 6.67 15.71 10.55
CA GLY A 409 5.70 16.67 10.00
C GLY A 409 6.18 17.47 8.79
N PHE A 410 7.44 17.34 8.40
CA PHE A 410 8.07 18.05 7.28
C PHE A 410 8.99 17.11 6.51
N ASN A 411 9.08 17.32 5.21
CA ASN A 411 10.10 16.69 4.38
C ASN A 411 11.49 17.32 4.68
N VAL A 412 12.54 16.55 4.78
CA VAL A 412 12.61 15.09 4.59
C VAL A 412 12.03 14.39 5.82
N GLU A 413 11.26 13.28 5.62
CA GLU A 413 10.78 12.44 6.72
C GLU A 413 11.96 11.62 7.24
N ASN A 414 12.52 12.06 8.35
CA ASN A 414 13.78 11.56 8.90
C ASN A 414 13.61 10.75 10.19
N TYR A 415 12.39 10.54 10.65
CA TYR A 415 12.14 9.78 11.88
C TYR A 415 11.77 8.33 11.57
N ALA A 416 12.81 7.48 11.38
CA ALA A 416 12.61 6.06 11.18
C ALA A 416 12.44 5.30 12.51
N LEU A 417 11.44 4.44 12.58
CA LEU A 417 11.31 3.41 13.61
C LEU A 417 11.35 2.03 12.96
N PHE A 418 11.80 1.03 13.73
CA PHE A 418 12.02 -0.31 13.20
C PHE A 418 11.12 -1.34 13.91
N PRO A 419 10.07 -1.82 13.24
CA PRO A 419 9.15 -2.85 13.76
C PRO A 419 9.82 -4.10 14.34
N SER A 420 10.94 -4.49 13.77
CA SER A 420 11.71 -5.68 14.15
C SER A 420 12.86 -5.40 15.13
N ALA A 421 12.94 -4.17 15.66
CA ALA A 421 13.99 -3.80 16.62
C ALA A 421 13.42 -2.97 17.78
N ASN A 422 14.15 -2.93 18.87
CA ASN A 422 13.83 -2.11 20.05
C ASN A 422 14.59 -0.78 20.10
N SER A 423 15.29 -0.41 19.02
CA SER A 423 16.07 0.83 18.94
C SER A 423 15.21 2.07 19.20
N VAL A 424 15.87 3.13 19.65
CA VAL A 424 15.32 4.48 19.63
C VAL A 424 15.06 4.94 18.19
N GLU A 425 14.28 5.98 18.05
CA GLU A 425 14.02 6.61 16.76
C GLU A 425 15.32 7.07 16.10
N ASP A 426 15.48 6.74 14.82
CA ASP A 426 16.59 7.18 13.97
C ASP A 426 16.17 8.49 13.28
N THR A 427 17.12 9.41 13.11
CA THR A 427 16.85 10.77 12.64
C THR A 427 17.61 11.15 11.37
N ASP A 428 18.13 10.17 10.63
CA ASP A 428 18.73 10.42 9.31
C ASP A 428 17.67 10.72 8.25
N ASP A 429 18.05 11.41 7.18
CA ASP A 429 17.17 11.77 6.06
C ASP A 429 16.89 10.55 5.19
N TYR A 430 15.62 10.17 5.04
CA TYR A 430 15.25 8.94 4.35
C TYR A 430 14.31 9.11 3.16
N ILE A 431 13.16 9.75 3.34
CA ILE A 431 12.11 9.85 2.32
C ILE A 431 11.40 11.21 2.36
N ASP A 432 10.88 11.65 1.22
CA ASP A 432 9.91 12.75 1.14
C ASP A 432 8.50 12.18 0.96
N PHE A 433 7.53 12.70 1.71
CA PHE A 433 6.10 12.49 1.46
C PHE A 433 5.61 13.56 0.49
N LEU A 434 5.07 13.12 -0.65
CA LEU A 434 4.59 13.99 -1.73
C LEU A 434 3.06 13.88 -1.86
N SER A 435 2.46 14.74 -2.66
CA SER A 435 1.00 14.83 -2.84
C SER A 435 0.32 13.53 -3.28
N ASP A 436 1.05 12.69 -3.98
CA ASP A 436 0.53 11.50 -4.65
C ASP A 436 1.44 10.27 -4.49
N GLY A 437 2.40 10.36 -3.55
CA GLY A 437 3.34 9.29 -3.30
C GLY A 437 4.47 9.67 -2.35
N PHE A 438 5.57 8.95 -2.44
CA PHE A 438 6.80 9.26 -1.71
C PHE A 438 8.03 9.15 -2.60
N LYS A 439 9.09 9.86 -2.24
CA LYS A 439 10.39 9.79 -2.90
C LYS A 439 11.47 9.39 -1.91
N VAL A 440 12.26 8.39 -2.29
CA VAL A 440 13.43 7.98 -1.49
C VAL A 440 14.54 9.03 -1.63
N ARG A 441 15.19 9.39 -0.51
CA ARG A 441 16.22 10.45 -0.44
C ARG A 441 17.53 9.94 0.15
N SER A 442 17.66 8.65 0.35
CA SER A 442 18.79 8.02 1.02
C SER A 442 19.34 6.84 0.23
N THR A 443 20.63 6.57 0.39
CA THR A 443 21.29 5.35 -0.08
C THR A 443 21.20 4.20 0.92
N ALA A 444 20.47 4.36 2.03
CA ALA A 444 20.37 3.37 3.09
C ALA A 444 19.88 2.02 2.55
N LEU A 445 20.59 0.95 2.85
CA LEU A 445 20.39 -0.39 2.28
C LEU A 445 19.00 -0.99 2.58
N PHE A 446 18.32 -0.51 3.62
CA PHE A 446 16.99 -1.01 3.99
C PHE A 446 15.87 -0.43 3.14
N ILE A 447 16.11 0.72 2.47
CA ILE A 447 15.11 1.40 1.62
C ILE A 447 15.56 1.62 0.19
N ASN A 448 16.87 1.56 -0.15
CA ASN A 448 17.34 1.95 -1.48
C ASN A 448 18.61 1.24 -1.97
N LYS A 449 18.88 0.02 -1.54
CA LYS A 449 20.01 -0.71 -2.10
C LYS A 449 19.80 -0.95 -3.60
N ASP A 450 20.81 -0.62 -4.39
CA ASP A 450 20.77 -0.74 -5.85
C ASP A 450 20.40 -2.15 -6.31
N GLY A 451 19.41 -2.24 -7.21
CA GLY A 451 18.89 -3.47 -7.77
C GLY A 451 18.01 -4.33 -6.85
N ASP A 452 17.94 -4.05 -5.54
CA ASP A 452 17.11 -4.81 -4.63
C ASP A 452 15.62 -4.49 -4.81
N SER A 453 14.78 -5.51 -4.67
CA SER A 453 13.33 -5.36 -4.60
C SER A 453 12.93 -4.97 -3.17
N ILE A 454 12.06 -3.97 -3.05
CA ILE A 454 11.68 -3.37 -1.77
C ILE A 454 10.18 -3.23 -1.75
N ILE A 455 9.50 -3.93 -0.83
CA ILE A 455 8.06 -3.79 -0.65
C ILE A 455 7.73 -2.62 0.26
N TYR A 456 6.55 -2.06 0.06
CA TYR A 456 5.99 -1.03 0.92
C TYR A 456 4.50 -1.29 1.23
N MET A 457 4.05 -0.76 2.36
CA MET A 457 2.65 -0.61 2.73
C MET A 457 2.44 0.85 3.14
N ALA A 458 1.52 1.54 2.46
CA ALA A 458 1.26 2.96 2.68
C ALA A 458 -0.22 3.23 2.97
N PHE A 459 -0.48 4.23 3.83
CA PHE A 459 -1.83 4.71 4.17
C PHE A 459 -1.90 6.22 3.93
N ALA A 460 -3.06 6.66 3.42
CA ALA A 460 -3.28 8.05 3.03
C ALA A 460 -3.40 8.99 4.23
N GLU A 461 -2.85 10.19 4.07
CA GLU A 461 -3.21 11.34 4.89
C GLU A 461 -4.62 11.80 4.53
N THR A 462 -5.37 12.27 5.52
CA THR A 462 -6.60 12.99 5.21
C THR A 462 -6.25 14.31 4.55
N PRO A 463 -6.76 14.57 3.35
CA PRO A 463 -6.55 15.85 2.71
C PRO A 463 -7.18 16.97 3.55
N ASP A 464 -6.42 18.04 3.79
CA ASP A 464 -7.00 19.26 4.34
C ASP A 464 -8.06 19.79 3.35
N THR A 465 -9.27 20.00 3.82
CA THR A 465 -10.29 20.68 3.01
C THR A 465 -10.03 22.18 3.01
N THR A 466 -9.96 22.76 1.82
CA THR A 466 -9.98 24.24 1.70
C THR A 466 -11.37 24.77 2.10
N PRO A 467 -11.51 26.08 2.38
CA PRO A 467 -12.83 26.69 2.63
C PRO A 467 -13.86 26.49 1.49
N PHE A 468 -13.42 26.00 0.35
CA PHE A 468 -14.25 25.73 -0.83
C PHE A 468 -14.50 24.22 -1.06
N ASP A 469 -14.25 23.38 -0.07
CA ASP A 469 -14.36 21.92 -0.17
C ASP A 469 -13.50 21.30 -1.28
N THR A 470 -12.46 22.00 -1.69
CA THR A 470 -11.46 21.52 -2.66
C THR A 470 -10.21 21.08 -1.88
N PHE A 471 -9.54 20.03 -2.37
CA PHE A 471 -8.29 19.58 -1.76
C PHE A 471 -7.14 20.44 -2.22
N PRO A 472 -6.27 20.94 -1.32
CA PRO A 472 -5.09 21.67 -1.73
C PRO A 472 -4.15 20.74 -2.50
N ASN A 473 -3.62 21.22 -3.61
CA ASN A 473 -2.48 20.58 -4.24
C ASN A 473 -1.31 20.58 -3.25
N ALA A 474 -0.47 19.54 -3.30
CA ALA A 474 0.69 19.44 -2.44
C ALA A 474 1.56 20.69 -2.52
N ARG A 475 2.12 21.03 -1.40
CA ARG A 475 3.16 22.04 -1.27
C ARG A 475 4.53 21.41 -1.39
#